data_82ee158377ddf6f4c61973ddee0cf217
#
_entry.id   82ee158377ddf6f4c61973ddee0cf217
#
_cell.length_a   1.000
_cell.length_b   1.000
_cell.length_c   1.000
_cell.angle_alpha   90.00
_cell.angle_beta   90.00
_cell.angle_gamma   90.00
#
_symmetry.space_group_name_H-M   'P 1'
#
loop_
_entity.id
_entity.type
_entity.pdbx_description
1 polymer ?
#
loop_
_entity_poly.entity_id
_entity_poly.type
_entity_poly.pdbx_seq_one_letter_code
_entity_poly.pdbx_strand_id
1 'polypeptide(L)'
;MSNVRRVYVEKKPDFAVKAKELKHEIKHYLGITTVEAVRVLIRYDVENISEETYKKALYTVFSEPPVDDIYEETFDYGDARVFTVEFLPGQFDQRADSAEQCVKLLNENEEPIIRSAITYVIEGAITDEQFAAIKKHCINPVDSRAIGMEKPKTLVQEFDDPADVIIFDGFKDMAEDKLKELYLSLNLAMTFKDFLHIQNYFKNEEKRDPSMTEIRVLDTYWSDHCRHTTFSTELKNVKFDDGFYRTPIENTYKDYLNTFSNIYKDRNDKFVCLMDLALLAMKRLKAEGKLDDQEESDEINACSIVVPVEVDGKTEEWLVNFKNETHNHPTEIEPFGGAATCLGGAIRDPLSGRTYVYQAMRVTGEIGRAHV
;
A
#
# COMPACT_ATOMS: atom_id res chain seq x y z
N MET A 1 -34.31 -12.64 -16.39
CA MET A 1 -33.46 -11.64 -17.08
C MET A 1 -32.64 -10.97 -16.00
N SER A 2 -31.43 -10.59 -16.27
CA SER A 2 -30.61 -9.86 -15.29
C SER A 2 -31.18 -8.43 -15.13
N ASN A 3 -31.28 -7.94 -13.90
CA ASN A 3 -31.63 -6.54 -13.62
C ASN A 3 -30.38 -5.63 -13.69
N VAL A 4 -29.22 -6.22 -13.95
CA VAL A 4 -27.96 -5.49 -14.05
C VAL A 4 -27.86 -4.86 -15.45
N ARG A 5 -27.52 -3.59 -15.48
CA ARG A 5 -27.15 -2.84 -16.69
C ARG A 5 -25.65 -2.74 -16.74
N ARG A 6 -25.11 -2.72 -17.94
CA ARG A 6 -23.67 -2.62 -18.13
C ARG A 6 -23.34 -1.45 -19.04
N VAL A 7 -22.34 -0.66 -18.64
CA VAL A 7 -21.78 0.40 -19.48
C VAL A 7 -20.26 0.29 -19.50
N TYR A 8 -19.70 0.46 -20.68
CA TYR A 8 -18.26 0.58 -20.89
C TYR A 8 -17.94 2.01 -21.28
N VAL A 9 -16.89 2.54 -20.71
CA VAL A 9 -16.43 3.91 -20.95
C VAL A 9 -14.98 3.86 -21.39
N GLU A 10 -14.70 4.40 -22.54
CA GLU A 10 -13.38 4.43 -23.16
C GLU A 10 -12.93 5.87 -23.37
N LYS A 11 -11.71 6.18 -23.01
CA LYS A 11 -11.12 7.48 -23.35
C LYS A 11 -10.89 7.59 -24.86
N LYS A 12 -11.33 8.70 -25.45
CA LYS A 12 -11.03 9.02 -26.87
C LYS A 12 -9.52 8.98 -27.12
N PRO A 13 -9.07 8.71 -28.35
CA PRO A 13 -7.66 8.43 -28.66
C PRO A 13 -6.67 9.45 -28.12
N ASP A 14 -6.99 10.74 -28.13
CA ASP A 14 -6.09 11.79 -27.63
C ASP A 14 -5.91 11.74 -26.11
N PHE A 15 -6.91 11.26 -25.39
CA PHE A 15 -6.96 11.18 -23.93
C PHE A 15 -6.66 9.76 -23.38
N ALA A 16 -6.44 8.78 -24.24
CA ALA A 16 -6.24 7.37 -23.89
C ALA A 16 -4.80 7.09 -23.35
N VAL A 17 -4.39 7.81 -22.30
CA VAL A 17 -3.03 7.74 -21.73
C VAL A 17 -2.72 6.33 -21.26
N LYS A 18 -3.60 5.73 -20.44
CA LYS A 18 -3.42 4.37 -19.91
C LYS A 18 -3.25 3.30 -20.99
N ALA A 19 -3.99 3.42 -22.08
CA ALA A 19 -3.88 2.49 -23.21
C ALA A 19 -2.52 2.64 -23.94
N LYS A 20 -2.05 3.87 -24.09
CA LYS A 20 -0.75 4.18 -24.70
C LYS A 20 0.41 3.68 -23.81
N GLU A 21 0.33 3.92 -22.51
CA GLU A 21 1.31 3.46 -21.52
C GLU A 21 1.37 1.93 -21.50
N LEU A 22 0.23 1.25 -21.35
CA LEU A 22 0.19 -0.21 -21.37
C LEU A 22 0.74 -0.79 -22.66
N LYS A 23 0.42 -0.20 -23.83
CA LYS A 23 1.01 -0.62 -25.11
C LYS A 23 2.53 -0.48 -25.10
N HIS A 24 3.05 0.61 -24.52
CA HIS A 24 4.48 0.83 -24.39
C HIS A 24 5.11 -0.23 -23.47
N GLU A 25 4.53 -0.48 -22.31
CA GLU A 25 5.00 -1.51 -21.37
C GLU A 25 5.02 -2.90 -21.98
N ILE A 26 3.94 -3.29 -22.67
CA ILE A 26 3.86 -4.59 -23.36
C ILE A 26 5.01 -4.74 -24.38
N LYS A 27 5.29 -3.69 -25.14
CA LYS A 27 6.33 -3.73 -26.17
C LYS A 27 7.74 -3.71 -25.59
N HIS A 28 8.00 -2.83 -24.64
CA HIS A 28 9.37 -2.54 -24.18
C HIS A 28 9.75 -3.33 -22.93
N TYR A 29 8.79 -3.59 -22.05
CA TYR A 29 9.04 -4.32 -20.82
C TYR A 29 8.81 -5.84 -20.98
N LEU A 30 7.67 -6.23 -21.57
CA LEU A 30 7.37 -7.64 -21.82
C LEU A 30 8.00 -8.17 -23.13
N GLY A 31 8.55 -7.29 -23.98
CA GLY A 31 9.18 -7.66 -25.25
C GLY A 31 8.21 -8.17 -26.33
N ILE A 32 6.90 -7.93 -26.16
CA ILE A 32 5.86 -8.41 -27.10
C ILE A 32 5.63 -7.35 -28.16
N THR A 33 6.43 -7.38 -29.21
CA THR A 33 6.42 -6.33 -30.28
C THR A 33 5.25 -6.46 -31.24
N THR A 34 4.57 -7.61 -31.29
CA THR A 34 3.45 -7.91 -32.17
C THR A 34 2.13 -7.23 -31.78
N VAL A 35 2.07 -6.55 -30.63
CA VAL A 35 0.90 -5.74 -30.24
C VAL A 35 0.76 -4.54 -31.15
N GLU A 36 -0.39 -4.44 -31.81
CA GLU A 36 -0.74 -3.36 -32.75
C GLU A 36 -1.49 -2.22 -32.07
N ALA A 37 -2.53 -2.55 -31.29
CA ALA A 37 -3.27 -1.60 -30.50
C ALA A 37 -3.64 -2.16 -29.12
N VAL A 38 -3.88 -1.25 -28.18
CA VAL A 38 -4.40 -1.54 -26.85
C VAL A 38 -5.53 -0.56 -26.58
N ARG A 39 -6.65 -1.09 -26.09
CA ARG A 39 -7.76 -0.28 -25.58
C ARG A 39 -7.99 -0.61 -24.11
N VAL A 40 -8.35 0.39 -23.33
CA VAL A 40 -8.65 0.24 -21.91
C VAL A 40 -10.00 0.89 -21.64
N LEU A 41 -10.96 0.06 -21.26
CA LEU A 41 -12.33 0.51 -20.99
C LEU A 41 -12.63 0.32 -19.50
N ILE A 42 -13.23 1.30 -18.89
CA ILE A 42 -13.84 1.16 -17.57
C ILE A 42 -15.21 0.54 -17.76
N ARG A 43 -15.47 -0.57 -17.09
CA ARG A 43 -16.77 -1.21 -17.07
C ARG A 43 -17.47 -0.86 -15.76
N TYR A 44 -18.72 -0.44 -15.85
CA TYR A 44 -19.64 -0.34 -14.73
C TYR A 44 -20.77 -1.35 -14.93
N ASP A 45 -21.00 -2.17 -13.92
CA ASP A 45 -22.20 -2.95 -13.75
C ASP A 45 -23.07 -2.26 -12.72
N VAL A 46 -24.33 -1.99 -13.05
CA VAL A 46 -25.24 -1.14 -12.27
C VAL A 46 -26.56 -1.87 -12.06
N GLU A 47 -26.99 -1.99 -10.81
CA GLU A 47 -28.26 -2.59 -10.41
C GLU A 47 -29.01 -1.61 -9.51
N ASN A 48 -30.33 -1.81 -9.40
CA ASN A 48 -31.21 -1.04 -8.51
C ASN A 48 -31.20 0.48 -8.78
N ILE A 49 -31.38 0.84 -10.07
CA ILE A 49 -31.46 2.23 -10.53
C ILE A 49 -32.63 2.38 -11.51
N SER A 50 -33.37 3.47 -11.42
CA SER A 50 -34.44 3.79 -12.36
C SER A 50 -33.90 4.10 -13.75
N GLU A 51 -34.73 3.89 -14.78
CA GLU A 51 -34.38 4.21 -16.18
C GLU A 51 -34.03 5.68 -16.38
N GLU A 52 -34.76 6.58 -15.74
CA GLU A 52 -34.55 8.02 -15.84
C GLU A 52 -33.19 8.42 -15.24
N THR A 53 -32.91 7.95 -14.02
CA THR A 53 -31.66 8.25 -13.32
C THR A 53 -30.48 7.63 -14.05
N TYR A 54 -30.60 6.39 -14.52
CA TYR A 54 -29.57 5.72 -15.31
C TYR A 54 -29.18 6.52 -16.57
N LYS A 55 -30.15 6.98 -17.34
CA LYS A 55 -29.89 7.79 -18.55
C LYS A 55 -29.18 9.11 -18.25
N LYS A 56 -29.49 9.74 -17.13
CA LYS A 56 -28.76 10.93 -16.68
C LYS A 56 -27.33 10.56 -16.26
N ALA A 57 -27.19 9.49 -15.50
CA ALA A 57 -25.92 9.03 -14.98
C ALA A 57 -24.91 8.64 -16.08
N LEU A 58 -25.38 8.14 -17.24
CA LEU A 58 -24.49 7.81 -18.35
C LEU A 58 -23.54 8.94 -18.72
N TYR A 59 -24.00 10.18 -18.71
CA TYR A 59 -23.27 11.35 -19.21
C TYR A 59 -22.85 12.32 -18.12
N THR A 60 -23.14 12.01 -16.83
CA THR A 60 -22.82 12.89 -15.71
C THR A 60 -22.07 12.19 -14.58
N VAL A 61 -22.18 10.87 -14.49
CA VAL A 61 -21.54 10.05 -13.46
C VAL A 61 -20.52 9.09 -14.08
N PHE A 62 -20.96 8.30 -15.08
CA PHE A 62 -20.11 7.25 -15.62
C PHE A 62 -19.10 7.77 -16.64
N SER A 63 -19.37 8.88 -17.30
CA SER A 63 -18.48 9.42 -18.35
C SER A 63 -18.42 10.93 -18.37
N GLU A 64 -17.40 11.43 -19.05
CA GLU A 64 -17.19 12.82 -19.44
C GLU A 64 -17.29 12.94 -20.96
N PRO A 65 -18.44 13.32 -21.55
CA PRO A 65 -18.67 13.28 -22.98
C PRO A 65 -17.63 13.96 -23.91
N PRO A 66 -16.93 15.04 -23.46
CA PRO A 66 -15.86 15.62 -24.27
C PRO A 66 -14.67 14.70 -24.51
N VAL A 67 -14.38 13.80 -23.57
CA VAL A 67 -13.16 12.98 -23.55
C VAL A 67 -13.41 11.47 -23.56
N ASP A 68 -14.70 11.06 -23.44
CA ASP A 68 -15.11 9.66 -23.36
C ASP A 68 -16.05 9.26 -24.50
N ASP A 69 -15.95 8.00 -24.88
CA ASP A 69 -16.94 7.26 -25.67
C ASP A 69 -17.62 6.23 -24.75
N ILE A 70 -18.93 6.02 -24.95
CA ILE A 70 -19.75 5.13 -24.13
C ILE A 70 -20.31 4.01 -25.00
N TYR A 71 -20.34 2.81 -24.43
CA TYR A 71 -20.97 1.65 -25.03
C TYR A 71 -21.88 0.98 -24.00
N GLU A 72 -23.16 0.84 -24.30
CA GLU A 72 -24.11 0.15 -23.44
C GLU A 72 -24.16 -1.33 -23.78
N GLU A 73 -24.16 -2.18 -22.76
CA GLU A 73 -24.26 -3.63 -22.78
C GLU A 73 -23.09 -4.34 -23.48
N THR A 74 -22.68 -3.91 -24.66
CA THR A 74 -21.60 -4.51 -25.46
C THR A 74 -20.84 -3.46 -26.24
N PHE A 75 -19.64 -3.79 -26.66
CA PHE A 75 -18.83 -2.98 -27.57
C PHE A 75 -18.15 -3.89 -28.62
N ASP A 76 -17.76 -3.34 -29.70
CA ASP A 76 -17.07 -4.08 -30.76
C ASP A 76 -15.55 -4.16 -30.42
N TYR A 77 -15.02 -5.37 -30.44
CA TYR A 77 -13.60 -5.64 -30.28
C TYR A 77 -13.02 -6.57 -31.37
N GLY A 78 -13.82 -6.91 -32.41
CA GLY A 78 -13.40 -7.73 -33.56
C GLY A 78 -12.77 -9.05 -33.11
N ASP A 79 -11.58 -9.35 -33.67
CA ASP A 79 -10.79 -10.53 -33.35
C ASP A 79 -9.78 -10.28 -32.23
N ALA A 80 -9.83 -9.14 -31.55
CA ALA A 80 -8.90 -8.80 -30.47
C ALA A 80 -9.07 -9.71 -29.25
N ARG A 81 -8.00 -9.92 -28.51
CA ARG A 81 -8.02 -10.64 -27.24
C ARG A 81 -8.51 -9.73 -26.14
N VAL A 82 -9.49 -10.18 -25.35
CA VAL A 82 -10.13 -9.38 -24.31
C VAL A 82 -10.06 -10.10 -22.97
N PHE A 83 -9.81 -9.35 -21.92
CA PHE A 83 -9.99 -9.79 -20.52
C PHE A 83 -10.42 -8.61 -19.66
N THR A 84 -11.10 -8.92 -18.57
CA THR A 84 -11.57 -7.93 -17.61
C THR A 84 -11.00 -8.22 -16.24
N VAL A 85 -10.65 -7.19 -15.50
CA VAL A 85 -10.09 -7.26 -14.15
C VAL A 85 -11.01 -6.51 -13.21
N GLU A 86 -11.43 -7.17 -12.13
CA GLU A 86 -12.20 -6.56 -11.04
C GLU A 86 -11.46 -6.71 -9.71
N PHE A 87 -11.83 -5.92 -8.72
CA PHE A 87 -11.34 -6.09 -7.36
C PHE A 87 -11.85 -7.39 -6.74
N LEU A 88 -11.03 -8.00 -5.87
CA LEU A 88 -11.44 -9.14 -5.07
C LEU A 88 -12.57 -8.75 -4.11
N PRO A 89 -13.46 -9.69 -3.74
CA PRO A 89 -14.42 -9.46 -2.67
C PRO A 89 -13.73 -8.98 -1.38
N GLY A 90 -14.29 -7.93 -0.77
CA GLY A 90 -13.71 -7.30 0.41
C GLY A 90 -12.73 -6.16 0.12
N GLN A 91 -12.25 -6.01 -1.11
CA GLN A 91 -11.49 -4.83 -1.51
C GLN A 91 -12.41 -3.64 -1.77
N PHE A 92 -11.96 -2.45 -1.40
CA PHE A 92 -12.73 -1.23 -1.60
C PHE A 92 -12.65 -0.75 -3.06
N ASP A 93 -13.79 -0.75 -3.73
CA ASP A 93 -13.94 -0.22 -5.09
C ASP A 93 -14.30 1.28 -5.04
N GLN A 94 -13.26 2.13 -4.94
CA GLN A 94 -13.42 3.59 -4.87
C GLN A 94 -14.24 4.15 -6.02
N ARG A 95 -14.08 3.60 -7.23
CA ARG A 95 -14.77 4.09 -8.42
C ARG A 95 -16.26 3.77 -8.35
N ALA A 96 -16.62 2.58 -7.92
CA ALA A 96 -18.00 2.17 -7.72
C ALA A 96 -18.65 2.98 -6.60
N ASP A 97 -17.99 3.13 -5.43
CA ASP A 97 -18.47 3.93 -4.31
C ASP A 97 -18.72 5.39 -4.71
N SER A 98 -17.77 6.01 -5.42
CA SER A 98 -17.94 7.38 -5.92
C SER A 98 -19.11 7.49 -6.91
N ALA A 99 -19.28 6.49 -7.77
CA ALA A 99 -20.41 6.48 -8.72
C ALA A 99 -21.76 6.31 -8.00
N GLU A 100 -21.85 5.44 -6.98
CA GLU A 100 -23.05 5.31 -6.14
C GLU A 100 -23.41 6.62 -5.45
N GLN A 101 -22.44 7.29 -4.84
CA GLN A 101 -22.65 8.60 -4.22
C GLN A 101 -23.13 9.65 -5.23
N CYS A 102 -22.52 9.71 -6.42
CA CYS A 102 -22.93 10.64 -7.47
C CYS A 102 -24.34 10.34 -7.99
N VAL A 103 -24.73 9.07 -8.10
CA VAL A 103 -26.12 8.70 -8.45
C VAL A 103 -27.10 9.16 -7.40
N LYS A 104 -26.79 9.01 -6.11
CA LYS A 104 -27.61 9.53 -5.01
C LYS A 104 -27.73 11.05 -5.02
N LEU A 105 -26.69 11.77 -5.46
CA LEU A 105 -26.78 13.22 -5.67
C LEU A 105 -27.70 13.61 -6.84
N LEU A 106 -27.83 12.76 -7.85
CA LEU A 106 -28.80 12.97 -8.94
C LEU A 106 -30.24 12.72 -8.51
N ASN A 107 -30.42 11.72 -7.64
CA ASN A 107 -31.73 11.34 -7.09
C ASN A 107 -31.53 10.63 -5.74
N GLU A 108 -31.87 11.31 -4.66
CA GLU A 108 -31.70 10.83 -3.29
C GLU A 108 -32.53 9.57 -2.93
N ASN A 109 -33.53 9.25 -3.74
CA ASN A 109 -34.37 8.06 -3.52
C ASN A 109 -33.80 6.80 -4.19
N GLU A 110 -32.69 6.88 -4.90
CA GLU A 110 -32.01 5.73 -5.49
C GLU A 110 -31.09 5.06 -4.46
N GLU A 111 -31.06 3.75 -4.52
CA GLU A 111 -30.12 2.92 -3.76
C GLU A 111 -29.34 2.01 -4.73
N PRO A 112 -28.52 2.60 -5.62
CA PRO A 112 -27.83 1.84 -6.65
C PRO A 112 -26.79 0.90 -6.00
N ILE A 113 -26.60 -0.25 -6.66
CA ILE A 113 -25.47 -1.12 -6.40
C ILE A 113 -24.59 -1.06 -7.65
N ILE A 114 -23.36 -0.61 -7.50
CA ILE A 114 -22.43 -0.45 -8.61
C ILE A 114 -21.17 -1.27 -8.35
N ARG A 115 -20.60 -1.84 -9.42
CA ARG A 115 -19.29 -2.46 -9.41
C ARG A 115 -18.51 -1.96 -10.60
N SER A 116 -17.24 -1.69 -10.39
CA SER A 116 -16.37 -1.31 -11.49
C SER A 116 -15.39 -2.42 -11.84
N ALA A 117 -14.97 -2.41 -13.09
CA ALA A 117 -13.92 -3.30 -13.58
C ALA A 117 -13.17 -2.61 -14.72
N ILE A 118 -11.98 -3.09 -15.03
CA ILE A 118 -11.20 -2.61 -16.17
C ILE A 118 -11.18 -3.69 -17.24
N THR A 119 -11.63 -3.36 -18.44
CA THR A 119 -11.58 -4.25 -19.59
C THR A 119 -10.45 -3.83 -20.52
N TYR A 120 -9.58 -4.78 -20.80
CA TYR A 120 -8.43 -4.64 -21.68
C TYR A 120 -8.68 -5.35 -22.99
N VAL A 121 -8.45 -4.65 -24.10
CA VAL A 121 -8.54 -5.16 -25.47
C VAL A 121 -7.16 -5.09 -26.09
N ILE A 122 -6.64 -6.22 -26.53
CA ILE A 122 -5.28 -6.33 -27.09
C ILE A 122 -5.37 -6.79 -28.54
N GLU A 123 -5.00 -5.92 -29.46
CA GLU A 123 -4.97 -6.20 -30.89
C GLU A 123 -3.56 -6.57 -31.35
N GLY A 124 -3.47 -7.49 -32.29
CA GLY A 124 -2.24 -7.97 -32.88
C GLY A 124 -2.09 -9.49 -32.86
N ALA A 125 -1.03 -9.99 -33.45
CA ALA A 125 -0.73 -11.43 -33.48
C ALA A 125 -0.11 -11.88 -32.14
N ILE A 126 -0.96 -12.15 -31.16
CA ILE A 126 -0.59 -12.49 -29.76
C ILE A 126 -0.79 -13.98 -29.50
N THR A 127 0.27 -14.70 -29.07
CA THR A 127 0.16 -16.11 -28.66
C THR A 127 -0.54 -16.24 -27.30
N ASP A 128 -0.92 -17.46 -26.93
CA ASP A 128 -1.57 -17.72 -25.64
C ASP A 128 -0.61 -17.42 -24.47
N GLU A 129 0.67 -17.76 -24.61
CA GLU A 129 1.69 -17.48 -23.60
C GLU A 129 1.91 -15.98 -23.43
N GLN A 130 1.97 -15.24 -24.55
CA GLN A 130 2.09 -13.78 -24.53
C GLN A 130 0.87 -13.13 -23.86
N PHE A 131 -0.33 -13.61 -24.18
CA PHE A 131 -1.55 -13.11 -23.56
C PHE A 131 -1.61 -13.41 -22.05
N ALA A 132 -1.15 -14.60 -21.63
CA ALA A 132 -1.03 -14.93 -20.22
C ALA A 132 -0.04 -14.02 -19.50
N ALA A 133 1.10 -13.66 -20.14
CA ALA A 133 2.08 -12.72 -19.60
C ALA A 133 1.48 -11.31 -19.46
N ILE A 134 0.71 -10.83 -20.45
CA ILE A 134 0.01 -9.54 -20.38
C ILE A 134 -1.01 -9.54 -19.24
N LYS A 135 -1.81 -10.60 -19.09
CA LYS A 135 -2.74 -10.75 -17.97
C LYS A 135 -2.03 -10.67 -16.62
N LYS A 136 -0.94 -11.43 -16.47
CA LYS A 136 -0.13 -11.41 -15.24
C LYS A 136 0.42 -10.02 -14.95
N HIS A 137 0.77 -9.26 -15.96
CA HIS A 137 1.23 -7.88 -15.82
C HIS A 137 0.13 -6.92 -15.36
N CYS A 138 -1.10 -7.09 -15.84
CA CYS A 138 -2.23 -6.21 -15.53
C CYS A 138 -2.99 -6.57 -14.25
N ILE A 139 -2.77 -7.77 -13.67
CA ILE A 139 -3.51 -8.24 -12.52
C ILE A 139 -2.59 -8.32 -11.31
N ASN A 140 -2.94 -7.60 -10.27
CA ASN A 140 -2.34 -7.80 -8.95
C ASN A 140 -3.17 -8.85 -8.18
N PRO A 141 -2.66 -10.08 -7.95
CA PRO A 141 -3.45 -11.15 -7.34
C PRO A 141 -3.80 -10.89 -5.87
N VAL A 142 -3.23 -9.86 -5.25
CA VAL A 142 -3.52 -9.46 -3.87
C VAL A 142 -4.83 -8.69 -3.78
N ASP A 143 -5.15 -7.87 -4.78
CA ASP A 143 -6.32 -6.99 -4.78
C ASP A 143 -7.32 -7.27 -5.89
N SER A 144 -6.93 -7.98 -6.94
CA SER A 144 -7.74 -8.10 -8.14
C SER A 144 -7.65 -9.49 -8.79
N ARG A 145 -8.63 -9.78 -9.66
CA ARG A 145 -8.72 -11.03 -10.41
C ARG A 145 -9.26 -10.80 -11.82
N ALA A 146 -8.93 -11.73 -12.72
CA ALA A 146 -9.59 -11.78 -14.01
C ALA A 146 -11.01 -12.35 -13.90
N ILE A 147 -11.93 -11.74 -14.60
CA ILE A 147 -13.30 -12.22 -14.77
C ILE A 147 -13.70 -12.29 -16.25
N GLY A 148 -14.78 -13.01 -16.52
CA GLY A 148 -15.36 -13.12 -17.86
C GLY A 148 -16.12 -11.87 -18.30
N MET A 149 -16.53 -11.89 -19.57
CA MET A 149 -17.39 -10.86 -20.14
C MET A 149 -18.87 -11.08 -19.84
N GLU A 150 -19.22 -12.21 -19.24
CA GLU A 150 -20.59 -12.52 -18.88
C GLU A 150 -21.14 -11.55 -17.84
N LYS A 151 -22.38 -11.12 -18.03
CA LYS A 151 -23.07 -10.22 -17.12
C LYS A 151 -23.67 -11.02 -15.97
N PRO A 152 -23.41 -10.64 -14.70
CA PRO A 152 -24.00 -11.32 -13.56
C PRO A 152 -25.52 -11.12 -13.51
N LYS A 153 -26.22 -12.00 -12.83
CA LYS A 153 -27.69 -11.86 -12.63
C LYS A 153 -28.03 -10.79 -11.61
N THR A 154 -27.19 -10.63 -10.61
CA THR A 154 -27.27 -9.59 -9.56
C THR A 154 -25.88 -9.19 -9.10
N LEU A 155 -25.73 -8.00 -8.58
CA LEU A 155 -24.53 -7.47 -7.97
C LEU A 155 -24.52 -7.64 -6.45
N VAL A 156 -25.65 -8.06 -5.87
CA VAL A 156 -25.74 -8.39 -4.44
C VAL A 156 -24.84 -9.59 -4.17
N GLN A 157 -23.92 -9.45 -3.22
CA GLN A 157 -23.08 -10.53 -2.75
C GLN A 157 -23.61 -11.02 -1.40
N GLU A 158 -23.82 -12.31 -1.33
CA GLU A 158 -24.09 -13.00 -0.06
C GLU A 158 -22.79 -13.62 0.40
N PHE A 159 -22.46 -13.41 1.66
CA PHE A 159 -21.31 -14.02 2.31
C PHE A 159 -21.82 -14.91 3.45
N ASP A 160 -21.19 -16.03 3.62
CA ASP A 160 -21.40 -16.85 4.81
C ASP A 160 -20.93 -16.09 6.04
N ASP A 161 -21.60 -16.28 7.17
CA ASP A 161 -21.13 -15.74 8.44
C ASP A 161 -19.74 -16.27 8.75
N PRO A 162 -18.84 -15.42 9.27
CA PRO A 162 -17.50 -15.86 9.63
C PRO A 162 -17.58 -16.93 10.72
N ALA A 163 -16.69 -17.90 10.67
CA ALA A 163 -16.57 -18.91 11.72
C ALA A 163 -16.22 -18.25 13.06
N ASP A 164 -16.70 -18.85 14.15
CA ASP A 164 -16.32 -18.41 15.50
C ASP A 164 -14.80 -18.46 15.70
N VAL A 165 -14.31 -17.58 16.58
CA VAL A 165 -12.88 -17.53 16.91
C VAL A 165 -12.44 -18.86 17.55
N ILE A 166 -11.41 -19.47 16.99
CA ILE A 166 -10.85 -20.72 17.49
C ILE A 166 -10.27 -20.52 18.89
N ILE A 167 -10.65 -21.40 19.83
CA ILE A 167 -9.99 -21.56 21.12
C ILE A 167 -9.03 -22.74 20.99
N PHE A 168 -7.81 -22.60 21.48
CA PHE A 168 -6.81 -23.67 21.47
C PHE A 168 -7.00 -24.62 22.63
N ASP A 169 -7.98 -25.51 22.54
CA ASP A 169 -8.33 -26.46 23.61
C ASP A 169 -7.11 -27.26 24.08
N GLY A 170 -6.90 -27.26 25.40
CA GLY A 170 -5.79 -27.95 26.04
C GLY A 170 -4.43 -27.24 25.91
N PHE A 171 -4.37 -26.03 25.37
CA PHE A 171 -3.13 -25.27 25.18
C PHE A 171 -2.32 -25.14 26.48
N LYS A 172 -2.98 -24.76 27.58
CA LYS A 172 -2.31 -24.53 28.88
C LYS A 172 -1.59 -25.77 29.44
N ASP A 173 -2.06 -26.98 29.07
CA ASP A 173 -1.52 -28.25 29.54
C ASP A 173 -0.82 -29.05 28.40
N MET A 174 -0.65 -28.45 27.25
CA MET A 174 -0.02 -29.07 26.08
C MET A 174 1.45 -29.40 26.36
N ALA A 175 1.87 -30.62 25.99
CA ALA A 175 3.26 -31.03 26.06
C ALA A 175 4.14 -30.19 25.11
N GLU A 176 5.39 -29.98 25.45
CA GLU A 176 6.29 -29.08 24.73
C GLU A 176 6.43 -29.42 23.24
N ASP A 177 6.49 -30.72 22.90
CA ASP A 177 6.58 -31.17 21.50
C ASP A 177 5.36 -30.72 20.67
N LYS A 178 4.16 -30.93 21.21
CA LYS A 178 2.91 -30.51 20.56
C LYS A 178 2.78 -28.99 20.51
N LEU A 179 3.19 -28.32 21.56
CA LEU A 179 3.22 -26.85 21.59
C LEU A 179 4.15 -26.30 20.52
N LYS A 180 5.29 -26.98 20.29
CA LYS A 180 6.23 -26.60 19.24
C LYS A 180 5.67 -26.83 17.83
N GLU A 181 4.94 -27.90 17.61
CA GLU A 181 4.22 -28.14 16.37
C GLU A 181 3.18 -27.04 16.10
N LEU A 182 2.39 -26.69 17.12
CA LEU A 182 1.42 -25.59 17.04
C LEU A 182 2.13 -24.26 16.73
N TYR A 183 3.20 -23.93 17.44
CA TYR A 183 4.00 -22.72 17.21
C TYR A 183 4.48 -22.61 15.76
N LEU A 184 5.03 -23.69 15.21
CA LEU A 184 5.49 -23.72 13.83
C LEU A 184 4.33 -23.56 12.81
N SER A 185 3.17 -24.13 13.11
CA SER A 185 1.99 -24.04 12.24
C SER A 185 1.40 -22.62 12.19
N LEU A 186 1.58 -21.83 13.26
CA LEU A 186 1.05 -20.48 13.37
C LEU A 186 1.94 -19.42 12.73
N ASN A 187 3.18 -19.74 12.38
CA ASN A 187 4.16 -18.83 11.80
C ASN A 187 4.24 -17.50 12.57
N LEU A 188 4.54 -17.57 13.86
CA LEU A 188 4.57 -16.44 14.76
C LEU A 188 5.87 -15.64 14.64
N ALA A 189 5.81 -14.34 14.90
CA ALA A 189 6.97 -13.45 14.97
C ALA A 189 7.77 -13.62 16.28
N MET A 190 7.09 -13.98 17.38
CA MET A 190 7.72 -14.25 18.67
C MET A 190 8.59 -15.51 18.64
N THR A 191 9.53 -15.65 19.58
CA THR A 191 10.31 -16.87 19.71
C THR A 191 9.52 -17.98 20.39
N PHE A 192 9.96 -19.25 20.23
CA PHE A 192 9.34 -20.37 20.93
C PHE A 192 9.44 -20.23 22.47
N LYS A 193 10.49 -19.57 22.98
CA LYS A 193 10.61 -19.29 24.41
C LYS A 193 9.53 -18.32 24.90
N ASP A 194 9.20 -17.33 24.10
CA ASP A 194 8.11 -16.39 24.41
C ASP A 194 6.76 -17.13 24.41
N PHE A 195 6.56 -18.03 23.45
CA PHE A 195 5.37 -18.85 23.38
C PHE A 195 5.20 -19.79 24.57
N LEU A 196 6.28 -20.38 25.07
CA LEU A 196 6.32 -21.12 26.34
C LEU A 196 5.97 -20.24 27.55
N HIS A 197 6.45 -18.99 27.56
CA HIS A 197 6.08 -18.04 28.60
C HIS A 197 4.56 -17.74 28.58
N ILE A 198 4.00 -17.54 27.40
CA ILE A 198 2.56 -17.35 27.21
C ILE A 198 1.77 -18.57 27.72
N GLN A 199 2.20 -19.79 27.38
CA GLN A 199 1.57 -21.00 27.91
C GLN A 199 1.55 -21.01 29.45
N ASN A 200 2.69 -20.70 30.05
CA ASN A 200 2.81 -20.66 31.53
C ASN A 200 1.89 -19.62 32.13
N TYR A 201 1.72 -18.46 31.49
CA TYR A 201 0.79 -17.42 31.93
C TYR A 201 -0.65 -17.91 31.89
N PHE A 202 -1.10 -18.47 30.76
CA PHE A 202 -2.46 -19.00 30.63
C PHE A 202 -2.72 -20.16 31.58
N LYS A 203 -1.72 -20.99 31.89
CA LYS A 203 -1.82 -22.08 32.84
C LYS A 203 -1.95 -21.60 34.29
N ASN A 204 -1.10 -20.66 34.71
CA ASN A 204 -0.95 -20.32 36.12
C ASN A 204 -1.80 -19.11 36.55
N GLU A 205 -1.95 -18.12 35.68
CA GLU A 205 -2.64 -16.87 35.98
C GLU A 205 -4.07 -16.90 35.43
N GLU A 206 -4.24 -17.02 34.12
CA GLU A 206 -5.56 -17.03 33.46
C GLU A 206 -6.37 -18.29 33.73
N LYS A 207 -5.72 -19.44 33.90
CA LYS A 207 -6.31 -20.78 34.17
C LYS A 207 -7.31 -21.23 33.12
N ARG A 208 -7.18 -20.74 31.92
CA ARG A 208 -7.99 -21.07 30.74
C ARG A 208 -7.12 -21.22 29.48
N ASP A 209 -7.70 -21.72 28.43
CA ASP A 209 -7.03 -21.76 27.13
C ASP A 209 -7.21 -20.45 26.36
N PRO A 210 -6.23 -20.02 25.58
CA PRO A 210 -6.32 -18.79 24.78
C PRO A 210 -7.12 -19.01 23.48
N SER A 211 -7.67 -17.93 22.99
CA SER A 211 -8.18 -17.84 21.62
C SER A 211 -7.07 -17.57 20.61
N MET A 212 -7.34 -17.85 19.35
CA MET A 212 -6.46 -17.46 18.23
C MET A 212 -6.21 -15.95 18.23
N THR A 213 -7.24 -15.15 18.50
CA THR A 213 -7.12 -13.68 18.56
C THR A 213 -6.12 -13.25 19.62
N GLU A 214 -6.20 -13.83 20.83
CA GLU A 214 -5.26 -13.52 21.91
C GLU A 214 -3.82 -13.86 21.54
N ILE A 215 -3.61 -15.03 20.96
CA ILE A 215 -2.26 -15.43 20.51
C ILE A 215 -1.74 -14.44 19.44
N ARG A 216 -2.56 -14.05 18.45
CA ARG A 216 -2.16 -13.09 17.41
C ARG A 216 -1.89 -11.70 17.96
N VAL A 217 -2.69 -11.22 18.91
CA VAL A 217 -2.47 -9.94 19.58
C VAL A 217 -1.15 -9.96 20.37
N LEU A 218 -0.91 -11.02 21.13
CA LEU A 218 0.35 -11.17 21.86
C LEU A 218 1.55 -11.25 20.91
N ASP A 219 1.44 -12.00 19.81
CA ASP A 219 2.49 -12.07 18.81
C ASP A 219 2.82 -10.69 18.20
N THR A 220 1.79 -9.86 17.99
CA THR A 220 1.98 -8.49 17.52
C THR A 220 2.77 -7.66 18.54
N TYR A 221 2.51 -7.79 19.82
CA TYR A 221 3.27 -7.12 20.88
C TYR A 221 4.73 -7.59 20.96
N TRP A 222 5.00 -8.86 20.67
CA TRP A 222 6.37 -9.39 20.61
C TRP A 222 7.10 -9.10 19.31
N SER A 223 6.37 -8.64 18.28
CA SER A 223 7.01 -8.31 17.02
C SER A 223 7.94 -7.10 17.18
N ASP A 224 9.09 -7.17 16.54
CA ASP A 224 10.04 -6.04 16.48
C ASP A 224 9.56 -5.05 15.42
N HIS A 225 8.52 -4.29 15.75
CA HIS A 225 7.91 -3.31 14.84
C HIS A 225 8.96 -2.30 14.33
N CYS A 226 9.08 -2.17 13.02
CA CYS A 226 10.10 -1.36 12.36
C CYS A 226 11.54 -1.72 12.77
N ARG A 227 11.74 -2.90 13.34
CA ARG A 227 13.03 -3.39 13.83
C ARG A 227 13.74 -2.48 14.85
N HIS A 228 12.99 -1.74 15.65
CA HIS A 228 13.54 -0.82 16.65
C HIS A 228 14.46 -1.53 17.62
N THR A 229 14.10 -2.70 18.12
CA THR A 229 14.92 -3.50 19.01
C THR A 229 16.19 -3.97 18.31
N THR A 230 16.08 -4.51 17.09
CA THR A 230 17.22 -4.95 16.28
C THR A 230 18.18 -3.79 16.01
N PHE A 231 17.68 -2.64 15.58
CA PHE A 231 18.51 -1.47 15.30
C PHE A 231 19.17 -0.88 16.53
N SER A 232 18.57 -1.05 17.72
CA SER A 232 19.10 -0.57 18.99
C SER A 232 19.97 -1.61 19.72
N THR A 233 20.22 -2.78 19.13
CA THR A 233 21.09 -3.79 19.71
C THR A 233 22.53 -3.31 19.74
N GLU A 234 23.21 -3.44 20.90
CA GLU A 234 24.62 -3.09 21.04
C GLU A 234 25.52 -4.03 20.23
N LEU A 235 26.35 -3.45 19.37
CA LEU A 235 27.31 -4.18 18.53
C LEU A 235 28.67 -4.24 19.21
N LYS A 236 29.12 -5.44 19.67
CA LYS A 236 30.39 -5.62 20.39
C LYS A 236 31.49 -6.22 19.53
N ASN A 237 31.15 -7.13 18.62
CA ASN A 237 32.10 -7.93 17.86
C ASN A 237 31.86 -7.80 16.36
N VAL A 238 32.24 -6.66 15.78
CA VAL A 238 32.12 -6.41 14.36
C VAL A 238 33.27 -7.06 13.61
N LYS A 239 32.97 -7.91 12.63
CA LYS A 239 33.94 -8.58 11.76
C LYS A 239 33.61 -8.27 10.31
N PHE A 240 34.64 -8.17 9.49
CA PHE A 240 34.53 -7.94 8.06
C PHE A 240 35.04 -9.17 7.31
N ASP A 241 34.18 -9.74 6.47
CA ASP A 241 34.59 -10.85 5.62
C ASP A 241 35.55 -10.38 4.51
N ASP A 242 36.35 -11.29 4.01
CA ASP A 242 37.26 -11.01 2.90
C ASP A 242 36.47 -10.81 1.60
N GLY A 243 36.82 -9.77 0.85
CA GLY A 243 36.14 -9.45 -0.40
C GLY A 243 36.56 -8.10 -0.98
N PHE A 244 36.11 -7.81 -2.19
CA PHE A 244 36.47 -6.58 -2.90
C PHE A 244 36.12 -5.30 -2.11
N TYR A 245 35.03 -5.29 -1.39
CA TYR A 245 34.55 -4.13 -0.64
C TYR A 245 35.01 -4.10 0.83
N ARG A 246 35.80 -5.07 1.29
CA ARG A 246 36.23 -5.12 2.71
C ARG A 246 36.91 -3.84 3.15
N THR A 247 37.96 -3.41 2.46
CA THR A 247 38.77 -2.24 2.84
C THR A 247 37.96 -0.94 2.93
N PRO A 248 37.14 -0.56 1.93
CA PRO A 248 36.32 0.64 2.03
C PRO A 248 35.30 0.56 3.17
N ILE A 249 34.65 -0.59 3.40
CA ILE A 249 33.69 -0.75 4.49
C ILE A 249 34.38 -0.65 5.86
N GLU A 250 35.51 -1.32 6.04
CA GLU A 250 36.30 -1.25 7.27
C GLU A 250 36.80 0.16 7.57
N ASN A 251 37.22 0.91 6.57
CA ASN A 251 37.63 2.30 6.72
C ASN A 251 36.46 3.19 7.12
N THR A 252 35.29 3.01 6.51
CA THR A 252 34.05 3.74 6.85
C THR A 252 33.65 3.43 8.31
N TYR A 253 33.79 2.19 8.76
CA TYR A 253 33.50 1.85 10.13
C TYR A 253 34.48 2.47 11.13
N LYS A 254 35.77 2.55 10.80
CA LYS A 254 36.77 3.28 11.61
C LYS A 254 36.44 4.78 11.69
N ASP A 255 36.03 5.40 10.60
CA ASP A 255 35.57 6.79 10.55
C ASP A 255 34.33 7.01 11.44
N TYR A 256 33.39 6.06 11.39
CA TYR A 256 32.23 6.05 12.27
C TYR A 256 32.64 6.03 13.74
N LEU A 257 33.53 5.12 14.15
CA LEU A 257 33.99 5.02 15.55
C LEU A 257 34.70 6.30 16.02
N ASN A 258 35.48 6.94 15.17
CA ASN A 258 36.12 8.21 15.47
C ASN A 258 35.09 9.32 15.65
N THR A 259 34.09 9.38 14.77
CA THR A 259 32.98 10.35 14.84
C THR A 259 32.14 10.11 16.10
N PHE A 260 31.83 8.85 16.40
CA PHE A 260 31.12 8.44 17.61
C PHE A 260 31.81 8.95 18.87
N SER A 261 33.10 8.72 18.99
CA SER A 261 33.89 9.15 20.14
C SER A 261 33.93 10.67 20.31
N ASN A 262 33.91 11.41 19.21
CA ASN A 262 33.92 12.88 19.24
C ASN A 262 32.54 13.45 19.59
N ILE A 263 31.46 12.96 18.96
CA ILE A 263 30.10 13.44 19.16
C ILE A 263 29.57 13.10 20.55
N TYR A 264 29.92 11.91 21.06
CA TYR A 264 29.44 11.42 22.35
C TYR A 264 30.48 11.44 23.49
N LYS A 265 31.54 12.29 23.39
CA LYS A 265 32.61 12.36 24.37
C LYS A 265 32.13 12.55 25.81
N ASP A 266 30.98 13.24 25.99
CA ASP A 266 30.40 13.55 27.31
C ASP A 266 29.19 12.64 27.66
N ARG A 267 28.98 11.55 26.92
CA ARG A 267 27.84 10.64 27.05
C ARG A 267 28.31 9.20 27.32
N ASN A 268 28.04 8.72 28.53
CA ASN A 268 28.39 7.35 28.97
C ASN A 268 27.26 6.33 28.68
N ASP A 269 26.10 6.79 28.26
CA ASP A 269 24.92 5.97 27.99
C ASP A 269 24.82 5.53 26.52
N LYS A 270 25.76 5.95 25.67
CA LYS A 270 25.78 5.63 24.25
C LYS A 270 26.66 4.42 23.95
N PHE A 271 26.15 3.60 23.04
CA PHE A 271 26.84 2.42 22.53
C PHE A 271 26.66 2.30 21.02
N VAL A 272 27.56 1.56 20.38
CA VAL A 272 27.53 1.31 18.94
C VAL A 272 26.34 0.42 18.60
N CYS A 273 25.45 0.90 17.75
CA CYS A 273 24.29 0.16 17.24
C CYS A 273 23.94 0.63 15.81
N LEU A 274 23.10 -0.13 15.13
CA LEU A 274 22.69 0.22 13.75
C LEU A 274 21.93 1.53 13.68
N MET A 275 21.08 1.83 14.67
CA MET A 275 20.35 3.09 14.73
C MET A 275 21.30 4.29 14.83
N ASP A 276 22.32 4.20 15.65
CA ASP A 276 23.30 5.27 15.78
C ASP A 276 24.15 5.43 14.51
N LEU A 277 24.51 4.32 13.88
CA LEU A 277 25.21 4.31 12.59
C LEU A 277 24.41 5.11 11.52
N ALA A 278 23.09 4.96 11.50
CA ALA A 278 22.22 5.70 10.60
C ALA A 278 22.12 7.20 10.93
N LEU A 279 22.18 7.57 12.21
CA LEU A 279 21.93 8.93 12.68
C LEU A 279 23.20 9.78 12.86
N LEU A 280 24.36 9.17 13.00
CA LEU A 280 25.57 9.88 13.43
C LEU A 280 26.06 10.92 12.40
N ALA A 281 25.87 10.65 11.10
CA ALA A 281 26.22 11.60 10.07
C ALA A 281 25.45 12.93 10.19
N MET A 282 24.15 12.85 10.46
CA MET A 282 23.28 14.02 10.71
C MET A 282 23.74 14.78 11.95
N LYS A 283 24.02 14.08 13.05
CA LYS A 283 24.52 14.68 14.29
C LYS A 283 25.86 15.40 14.11
N ARG A 284 26.73 14.84 13.29
CA ARG A 284 27.99 15.47 12.91
C ARG A 284 27.76 16.76 12.11
N LEU A 285 26.90 16.72 11.10
CA LEU A 285 26.55 17.89 10.29
C LEU A 285 25.95 19.01 11.16
N LYS A 286 25.10 18.64 12.13
CA LYS A 286 24.53 19.60 13.09
C LYS A 286 25.62 20.21 13.96
N ALA A 287 26.55 19.42 14.48
CA ALA A 287 27.67 19.92 15.27
C ALA A 287 28.64 20.82 14.47
N GLU A 288 28.70 20.66 13.14
CA GLU A 288 29.47 21.50 12.23
C GLU A 288 28.73 22.76 11.76
N GLY A 289 27.49 23.03 12.26
CA GLY A 289 26.68 24.19 11.87
C GLY A 289 26.13 24.12 10.44
N LYS A 290 26.00 22.94 9.87
CA LYS A 290 25.49 22.72 8.50
C LYS A 290 23.98 22.47 8.42
N LEU A 291 23.31 22.47 9.57
CA LEU A 291 21.87 22.27 9.70
C LEU A 291 21.24 23.36 10.56
N ASP A 292 21.78 24.59 10.49
CA ASP A 292 21.32 25.71 11.31
C ASP A 292 19.95 26.25 10.86
N ASP A 293 19.53 25.91 9.65
CA ASP A 293 18.20 26.17 9.10
C ASP A 293 17.13 25.15 9.53
N GLN A 294 17.54 24.08 10.21
CA GLN A 294 16.60 23.12 10.77
C GLN A 294 15.82 23.75 11.93
N GLU A 295 14.48 23.71 11.84
CA GLU A 295 13.63 24.11 12.94
C GLU A 295 13.88 23.23 14.17
N GLU A 296 13.97 23.86 15.34
CA GLU A 296 13.99 23.19 16.64
C GLU A 296 12.66 23.43 17.36
N SER A 297 11.95 22.35 17.63
CA SER A 297 10.65 22.35 18.31
C SER A 297 10.60 21.21 19.32
N ASP A 298 9.80 21.38 20.36
CA ASP A 298 9.53 20.32 21.35
C ASP A 298 8.73 19.15 20.75
N GLU A 299 8.06 19.40 19.63
CA GLU A 299 7.27 18.40 18.91
C GLU A 299 7.97 18.01 17.60
N ILE A 300 8.67 16.87 17.60
CA ILE A 300 9.53 16.42 16.50
C ILE A 300 8.87 15.24 15.76
N ASN A 301 7.79 15.52 15.04
CA ASN A 301 7.08 14.50 14.24
C ASN A 301 7.36 14.60 12.73
N ALA A 302 7.97 15.70 12.28
CA ALA A 302 8.43 15.89 10.90
C ALA A 302 9.76 16.64 10.89
N CYS A 303 10.52 16.52 9.81
CA CYS A 303 11.70 17.35 9.60
C CYS A 303 11.27 18.65 8.91
N SER A 304 11.62 19.78 9.49
CA SER A 304 11.29 21.09 8.95
C SER A 304 12.53 21.96 8.84
N ILE A 305 12.61 22.75 7.77
CA ILE A 305 13.62 23.80 7.62
C ILE A 305 12.93 25.17 7.53
N VAL A 306 13.58 26.17 8.11
CA VAL A 306 13.13 27.56 8.04
C VAL A 306 13.61 28.16 6.73
N VAL A 307 12.69 28.70 5.94
CA VAL A 307 13.02 29.36 4.68
C VAL A 307 12.43 30.78 4.66
N PRO A 308 13.21 31.80 4.27
CA PRO A 308 12.70 33.15 4.08
C PRO A 308 11.87 33.22 2.79
N VAL A 309 10.62 33.70 2.90
CA VAL A 309 9.70 33.86 1.77
C VAL A 309 9.28 35.35 1.70
N GLU A 310 9.32 35.94 0.53
CA GLU A 310 8.82 37.26 0.30
C GLU A 310 7.32 37.23 -0.01
N VAL A 311 6.52 37.88 0.88
CA VAL A 311 5.06 37.97 0.73
C VAL A 311 4.70 39.45 0.79
N ASP A 312 4.11 39.99 -0.26
CA ASP A 312 3.69 41.42 -0.35
C ASP A 312 4.79 42.42 0.03
N GLY A 313 6.03 42.13 -0.39
CA GLY A 313 7.21 42.99 -0.11
C GLY A 313 7.72 42.91 1.35
N LYS A 314 7.32 41.88 2.10
CA LYS A 314 7.82 41.57 3.44
C LYS A 314 8.40 40.19 3.45
N THR A 315 9.52 40.04 4.13
CA THR A 315 10.11 38.70 4.34
C THR A 315 9.44 38.06 5.56
N GLU A 316 8.91 36.85 5.36
CA GLU A 316 8.33 35.97 6.39
C GLU A 316 9.15 34.71 6.50
N GLU A 317 9.25 34.14 7.70
CA GLU A 317 9.85 32.83 7.93
C GLU A 317 8.77 31.76 7.75
N TRP A 318 8.98 30.90 6.77
CA TRP A 318 8.10 29.76 6.49
C TRP A 318 8.80 28.44 6.77
N LEU A 319 8.02 27.41 7.06
CA LEU A 319 8.54 26.06 7.26
C LEU A 319 8.31 25.21 6.01
N VAL A 320 9.37 24.60 5.52
CA VAL A 320 9.28 23.52 4.56
C VAL A 320 9.40 22.21 5.33
N ASN A 321 8.28 21.50 5.44
CA ASN A 321 8.23 20.22 6.12
C ASN A 321 8.54 19.10 5.13
N PHE A 322 9.37 18.14 5.52
CA PHE A 322 9.64 16.92 4.79
C PHE A 322 9.23 15.71 5.63
N LYS A 323 8.35 14.89 5.09
CA LYS A 323 7.97 13.61 5.67
C LYS A 323 8.21 12.50 4.66
N ASN A 324 9.00 11.53 5.03
CA ASN A 324 9.15 10.28 4.30
C ASN A 324 8.34 9.19 4.99
N GLU A 325 7.34 8.67 4.29
CA GLU A 325 6.47 7.62 4.80
C GLU A 325 6.54 6.40 3.89
N THR A 326 6.87 5.26 4.45
CA THR A 326 6.85 4.00 3.73
C THR A 326 5.47 3.36 3.83
N HIS A 327 4.95 2.88 2.69
CA HIS A 327 3.72 2.11 2.69
C HIS A 327 4.05 0.68 3.14
N ASN A 328 3.35 0.25 4.17
CA ASN A 328 3.55 -1.05 4.79
C ASN A 328 2.67 -2.13 4.13
N HIS A 329 2.78 -3.33 4.65
CA HIS A 329 1.95 -4.46 4.34
C HIS A 329 0.43 -4.17 4.20
N PRO A 330 -0.23 -3.31 5.01
CA PRO A 330 -1.62 -2.91 4.75
C PRO A 330 -1.89 -2.34 3.36
N THR A 331 -0.93 -1.63 2.77
CA THR A 331 -1.07 -1.10 1.40
C THR A 331 -0.99 -2.20 0.35
N GLU A 332 -0.30 -3.30 0.64
CA GLU A 332 -0.27 -4.49 -0.22
C GLU A 332 -1.62 -5.24 -0.21
N ILE A 333 -2.22 -5.37 0.96
CA ILE A 333 -3.45 -6.15 1.17
C ILE A 333 -4.69 -5.33 0.78
N GLU A 334 -4.71 -4.06 1.17
CA GLU A 334 -5.81 -3.12 0.92
C GLU A 334 -5.19 -1.78 0.44
N PRO A 335 -4.89 -1.66 -0.86
CA PRO A 335 -4.11 -0.55 -1.40
C PRO A 335 -4.70 0.83 -1.15
N PHE A 336 -6.03 0.96 -1.25
CA PHE A 336 -6.70 2.24 -1.06
C PHE A 336 -6.61 2.73 0.39
N GLY A 337 -7.08 1.93 1.34
CA GLY A 337 -7.10 2.30 2.76
C GLY A 337 -5.70 2.39 3.35
N GLY A 338 -4.78 1.51 2.92
CA GLY A 338 -3.38 1.58 3.30
C GLY A 338 -2.71 2.86 2.82
N ALA A 339 -2.93 3.26 1.57
CA ALA A 339 -2.42 4.52 1.03
C ALA A 339 -3.05 5.74 1.73
N ALA A 340 -4.36 5.71 1.98
CA ALA A 340 -5.06 6.78 2.70
C ALA A 340 -4.53 6.96 4.13
N THR A 341 -4.26 5.87 4.84
CA THR A 341 -3.65 5.89 6.19
C THR A 341 -2.27 6.53 6.18
N CYS A 342 -1.41 6.14 5.24
CA CYS A 342 -0.05 6.69 5.13
C CYS A 342 -0.05 8.17 4.74
N LEU A 343 -0.91 8.59 3.79
CA LEU A 343 -1.08 10.00 3.43
C LEU A 343 -1.61 10.82 4.59
N GLY A 344 -2.60 10.30 5.31
CA GLY A 344 -3.14 10.95 6.49
C GLY A 344 -2.07 11.15 7.57
N GLY A 345 -1.22 10.15 7.82
CA GLY A 345 -0.07 10.24 8.71
C GLY A 345 0.92 11.31 8.28
N ALA A 346 1.27 11.34 7.01
CA ALA A 346 2.20 12.33 6.46
C ALA A 346 1.71 13.79 6.61
N ILE A 347 0.40 14.01 6.61
CA ILE A 347 -0.20 15.33 6.85
C ILE A 347 -0.34 15.62 8.34
N ARG A 348 -0.78 14.64 9.12
CA ARG A 348 -1.01 14.81 10.56
C ARG A 348 0.25 15.10 11.35
N ASP A 349 1.38 14.52 10.99
CA ASP A 349 2.63 14.70 11.71
C ASP A 349 3.10 16.17 11.69
N PRO A 350 3.17 16.89 10.54
CA PRO A 350 3.40 18.32 10.54
C PRO A 350 2.37 19.11 11.32
N LEU A 351 1.07 18.77 11.23
CA LEU A 351 0.01 19.45 11.97
C LEU A 351 0.12 19.26 13.48
N SER A 352 0.61 18.12 13.96
CA SER A 352 0.80 17.86 15.38
C SER A 352 1.87 18.77 16.00
N GLY A 353 2.82 19.25 15.21
CA GLY A 353 3.81 20.26 15.59
C GLY A 353 3.24 21.69 15.63
N ARG A 354 1.91 21.86 15.64
CA ARG A 354 1.21 23.16 15.62
C ARG A 354 1.50 23.99 14.37
N THR A 355 1.84 23.34 13.28
CA THR A 355 2.14 23.94 12.00
C THR A 355 0.91 23.85 11.10
N TYR A 356 0.48 24.95 10.51
CA TYR A 356 -0.55 24.92 9.48
C TYR A 356 0.05 24.50 8.15
N VAL A 357 -0.44 23.40 7.57
CA VAL A 357 -0.01 22.93 6.25
C VAL A 357 -0.80 23.70 5.18
N TYR A 358 -0.19 24.73 4.62
CA TYR A 358 -0.79 25.55 3.57
C TYR A 358 -0.88 24.82 2.24
N GLN A 359 0.18 24.15 1.86
CA GLN A 359 0.27 23.38 0.61
C GLN A 359 1.12 22.14 0.84
N ALA A 360 0.67 21.02 0.29
CA ALA A 360 1.40 19.76 0.31
C ALA A 360 1.68 19.27 -1.12
N MET A 361 2.89 18.78 -1.34
CA MET A 361 3.27 18.07 -2.55
C MET A 361 3.53 16.60 -2.21
N ARG A 362 2.76 15.72 -2.83
CA ARG A 362 3.02 14.28 -2.74
C ARG A 362 3.98 13.87 -3.86
N VAL A 363 5.09 13.25 -3.48
CA VAL A 363 5.98 12.56 -4.40
C VAL A 363 5.86 11.06 -4.12
N THR A 364 5.36 10.31 -5.09
CA THR A 364 5.29 8.86 -5.02
C THR A 364 6.28 8.26 -6.00
N GLY A 365 7.15 7.39 -5.50
CA GLY A 365 7.85 6.42 -6.32
C GLY A 365 7.07 5.11 -6.24
N GLU A 366 6.66 4.51 -7.35
CA GLU A 366 6.32 3.11 -7.32
C GLU A 366 7.58 2.37 -6.83
N ILE A 367 7.44 1.63 -5.73
CA ILE A 367 8.31 0.48 -5.53
C ILE A 367 7.93 -0.40 -6.70
N GLY A 368 8.70 -0.30 -7.75
CA GLY A 368 8.40 -0.89 -9.00
C GLY A 368 7.95 -2.32 -8.77
N ARG A 369 7.06 -2.82 -9.59
CA ARG A 369 6.79 -4.25 -9.63
C ARG A 369 8.14 -4.89 -9.64
N ALA A 370 8.58 -5.24 -8.42
CA ALA A 370 9.92 -5.67 -8.19
C ALA A 370 10.15 -6.81 -9.16
N HIS A 371 11.20 -6.73 -9.91
CA HIS A 371 11.64 -7.82 -10.74
C HIS A 371 11.93 -8.99 -9.79
N VAL A 372 10.93 -9.81 -9.56
CA VAL A 372 11.05 -11.08 -8.86
C VAL A 372 11.18 -12.17 -9.91
#